data_31784651e584e468db4ec2bb0c4cde09
#
_entry.id   31784651e584e468db4ec2bb0c4cde09
#
_cell.length_a   1.000
_cell.length_b   1.000
_cell.length_c   1.000
_cell.angle_alpha   90.00
_cell.angle_beta   90.00
_cell.angle_gamma   90.00
#
_symmetry.space_group_name_H-M   'P 1'
#
loop_
_entity.id
_entity.type
_entity.pdbx_description
1 polymer ?
#
loop_
_entity_poly.entity_id
_entity_poly.type
_entity_poly.pdbx_seq_one_letter_code
_entity_poly.pdbx_strand_id
1 'polypeptide(L)'
;MNSTTLFNMALGLQAPWQVEDISFGSDESKSKELHLHIGFPAGTRFPDESGVPCPVHDKVEREWQHLNFFEHHCFLHCAVPRIKTPDGKVVTVNVPWARPGSGFTLLFEAFAMALIEREMPVNRVAEILGVNPQRVWTVFNHWIEKARQSDDVSTITRLGVDETSSKKGHKYVTLGVDLDASRVIHVCEGKGKATLKNIKEHLEKKGVPEDQVTQLSMDLSPSFIAGATTYFPDAEITFDRFHVVKLLNEAMDKVRKDERKEHDELKGHKYTFLKNRQNLSDKKEKSLAEMIQLYPTLGEAYRLKVLFNDLWEMPDKPAACAFLTEWCNEVEAAKIPAFMTFAKTVKAHWSGIVHFVESHITNGILEGINSKVQLAKRRARGYRNIHNFINMIYFLCGKMKFDYPLYFT
;
A
#
# COMPACT_ATOMS: atom_id res chain seq x y z
N MET A 1 43.72 2.89 -24.77
CA MET A 1 42.90 3.25 -23.57
C MET A 1 43.41 2.35 -22.45
N ASN A 2 43.85 2.92 -21.33
CA ASN A 2 44.29 2.11 -20.22
C ASN A 2 43.04 1.69 -19.39
N SER A 3 43.20 0.70 -18.51
CA SER A 3 42.09 0.16 -17.71
C SER A 3 41.44 1.20 -16.79
N THR A 4 42.21 2.11 -16.18
CA THR A 4 41.70 3.20 -15.33
C THR A 4 40.82 4.17 -16.11
N THR A 5 41.18 4.51 -17.36
CA THR A 5 40.33 5.34 -18.22
C THR A 5 38.98 4.68 -18.53
N LEU A 6 38.99 3.35 -18.79
CA LEU A 6 37.76 2.60 -19.04
C LEU A 6 36.82 2.67 -17.82
N PHE A 7 37.32 2.42 -16.62
CA PHE A 7 36.53 2.45 -15.43
C PHE A 7 36.07 3.87 -15.01
N ASN A 8 36.90 4.90 -15.29
CA ASN A 8 36.44 6.29 -15.12
C ASN A 8 35.18 6.58 -15.95
N MET A 9 35.21 6.14 -17.23
CA MET A 9 34.08 6.31 -18.14
C MET A 9 32.87 5.46 -17.69
N ALA A 10 33.09 4.20 -17.32
CA ALA A 10 32.04 3.27 -16.91
C ALA A 10 31.35 3.71 -15.62
N LEU A 11 32.08 4.30 -14.68
CA LEU A 11 31.55 4.84 -13.43
C LEU A 11 30.97 6.26 -13.59
N GLY A 12 31.18 6.90 -14.75
CA GLY A 12 30.76 8.29 -14.98
C GLY A 12 31.41 9.30 -14.04
N LEU A 13 32.63 9.01 -13.60
CA LEU A 13 33.33 9.89 -12.66
C LEU A 13 33.64 11.24 -13.30
N GLN A 14 33.32 12.32 -12.57
CA GLN A 14 33.65 13.70 -12.95
C GLN A 14 34.83 14.20 -12.13
N ALA A 15 35.64 15.08 -12.73
CA ALA A 15 36.70 15.74 -11.98
C ALA A 15 36.17 16.38 -10.70
N PRO A 16 36.92 16.32 -9.60
CA PRO A 16 38.30 15.85 -9.48
C PRO A 16 38.48 14.35 -9.25
N TRP A 17 37.41 13.56 -9.22
CA TRP A 17 37.44 12.14 -8.90
C TRP A 17 37.95 11.32 -10.09
N GLN A 18 38.85 10.38 -9.82
CA GLN A 18 39.39 9.47 -10.82
C GLN A 18 39.78 8.12 -10.24
N VAL A 19 39.70 7.06 -11.03
CA VAL A 19 40.24 5.74 -10.66
C VAL A 19 41.79 5.80 -10.75
N GLU A 20 42.41 5.59 -9.61
CA GLU A 20 43.90 5.60 -9.52
C GLU A 20 44.50 4.22 -9.69
N ASP A 21 43.85 3.18 -9.11
CA ASP A 21 44.33 1.80 -9.17
C ASP A 21 43.18 0.80 -9.27
N ILE A 22 43.50 -0.38 -9.83
CA ILE A 22 42.58 -1.49 -10.05
C ILE A 22 43.26 -2.78 -9.63
N SER A 23 42.65 -3.53 -8.72
CA SER A 23 43.19 -4.82 -8.31
C SER A 23 42.11 -5.89 -8.22
N PHE A 24 42.50 -7.13 -8.44
CA PHE A 24 41.68 -8.30 -8.16
C PHE A 24 42.10 -8.92 -6.82
N GLY A 25 41.18 -9.54 -6.14
CA GLY A 25 41.47 -10.22 -4.87
C GLY A 25 42.57 -11.28 -5.02
N SER A 26 43.57 -11.24 -4.16
CA SER A 26 44.81 -12.09 -4.27
C SER A 26 44.63 -13.48 -3.64
N ASP A 27 43.66 -13.70 -2.78
CA ASP A 27 43.42 -14.96 -2.07
C ASP A 27 42.34 -15.79 -2.79
N GLU A 28 42.40 -17.13 -2.69
CA GLU A 28 41.40 -18.03 -3.28
C GLU A 28 39.97 -17.68 -2.84
N SER A 29 39.76 -17.23 -1.59
CA SER A 29 38.48 -16.78 -1.07
C SER A 29 37.98 -15.45 -1.66
N LYS A 30 38.91 -14.62 -2.20
CA LYS A 30 38.65 -13.29 -2.78
C LYS A 30 38.92 -13.21 -4.28
N SER A 31 39.25 -14.30 -4.92
CA SER A 31 39.57 -14.35 -6.34
C SER A 31 38.46 -13.81 -7.25
N LYS A 32 37.23 -13.66 -6.72
CA LYS A 32 36.07 -13.06 -7.40
C LYS A 32 35.74 -11.64 -6.92
N GLU A 33 36.69 -10.92 -6.37
CA GLU A 33 36.52 -9.53 -5.99
C GLU A 33 37.33 -8.62 -6.95
N LEU A 34 36.73 -7.52 -7.37
CA LEU A 34 37.35 -6.42 -8.11
C LEU A 34 37.33 -5.18 -7.21
N HIS A 35 38.50 -4.61 -7.00
CA HIS A 35 38.68 -3.42 -6.16
C HIS A 35 39.10 -2.24 -7.05
N LEU A 36 38.32 -1.15 -7.03
CA LEU A 36 38.58 0.10 -7.72
C LEU A 36 38.93 1.18 -6.71
N HIS A 37 40.15 1.67 -6.75
CA HIS A 37 40.62 2.74 -5.85
C HIS A 37 40.40 4.08 -6.53
N ILE A 38 39.55 4.92 -5.91
CA ILE A 38 39.19 6.25 -6.39
C ILE A 38 39.91 7.30 -5.55
N GLY A 39 40.54 8.22 -6.22
CA GLY A 39 41.23 9.34 -5.60
C GLY A 39 40.97 10.65 -6.31
N PHE A 40 41.77 11.66 -5.92
CA PHE A 40 41.74 13.00 -6.51
C PHE A 40 43.12 13.65 -6.42
N PRO A 41 43.48 14.55 -7.34
CA PRO A 41 44.80 15.20 -7.37
C PRO A 41 45.14 15.95 -6.06
N ALA A 42 46.43 15.92 -5.72
CA ALA A 42 46.93 16.69 -4.59
C ALA A 42 46.66 18.23 -4.78
N GLY A 43 46.30 18.90 -3.69
CA GLY A 43 45.93 20.31 -3.75
C GLY A 43 44.49 20.61 -4.17
N THR A 44 43.68 19.57 -4.46
CA THR A 44 42.25 19.75 -4.74
C THR A 44 41.54 20.44 -3.56
N ARG A 45 40.65 21.37 -3.91
CA ARG A 45 39.75 22.03 -2.95
C ARG A 45 38.33 21.60 -3.23
N PHE A 46 37.56 21.33 -2.18
CA PHE A 46 36.17 20.90 -2.30
C PHE A 46 35.24 21.99 -1.77
N PRO A 47 34.10 22.25 -2.42
CA PRO A 47 33.15 23.22 -1.94
C PRO A 47 32.49 22.77 -0.63
N ASP A 48 32.27 23.73 0.29
CA ASP A 48 31.36 23.52 1.41
C ASP A 48 29.90 23.67 0.97
N GLU A 49 28.95 23.61 1.92
CA GLU A 49 27.51 23.75 1.66
C GLU A 49 27.13 25.12 1.02
N SER A 50 27.96 26.14 1.21
CA SER A 50 27.79 27.47 0.63
C SER A 50 28.48 27.62 -0.73
N GLY A 51 29.16 26.58 -1.22
CA GLY A 51 29.92 26.59 -2.48
C GLY A 51 31.33 27.14 -2.35
N VAL A 52 31.82 27.43 -1.14
CA VAL A 52 33.15 27.99 -0.92
C VAL A 52 34.22 26.90 -1.02
N PRO A 53 35.24 27.02 -1.90
CA PRO A 53 36.29 26.00 -2.03
C PRO A 53 37.20 25.94 -0.80
N CYS A 54 37.13 24.85 -0.04
CA CYS A 54 37.88 24.62 1.17
C CYS A 54 39.05 23.63 0.96
N PRO A 55 40.18 23.77 1.68
CA PRO A 55 41.27 22.82 1.60
C PRO A 55 40.91 21.51 2.35
N VAL A 56 41.53 20.42 1.89
CA VAL A 56 41.41 19.13 2.58
C VAL A 56 42.18 19.23 3.91
N HIS A 57 41.47 18.90 5.00
CA HIS A 57 42.04 18.85 6.36
C HIS A 57 42.70 17.47 6.61
N ASP A 58 41.92 16.40 6.38
CA ASP A 58 42.36 15.02 6.44
C ASP A 58 41.48 14.12 5.55
N LYS A 59 41.68 12.81 5.62
CA LYS A 59 40.95 11.82 4.82
C LYS A 59 40.46 10.67 5.69
N VAL A 60 39.31 10.07 5.32
CA VAL A 60 38.74 8.90 5.97
C VAL A 60 38.49 7.81 4.94
N GLU A 61 39.07 6.63 5.17
CA GLU A 61 38.87 5.47 4.29
C GLU A 61 37.41 5.03 4.32
N ARG A 62 36.85 4.83 3.13
CA ARG A 62 35.49 4.36 2.89
C ARG A 62 35.48 3.35 1.78
N GLU A 63 34.54 2.39 1.89
CA GLU A 63 34.29 1.34 0.93
C GLU A 63 32.80 1.29 0.59
N TRP A 64 32.48 1.03 -0.67
CA TRP A 64 31.12 0.81 -1.16
C TRP A 64 31.08 -0.39 -2.09
N GLN A 65 30.13 -1.28 -1.90
CA GLN A 65 29.85 -2.33 -2.85
C GLN A 65 29.09 -1.72 -4.05
N HIS A 66 29.59 -2.02 -5.23
CA HIS A 66 29.02 -1.66 -6.52
C HIS A 66 28.35 -2.88 -7.17
N LEU A 67 27.70 -2.70 -8.31
CA LEU A 67 27.22 -3.81 -9.12
C LEU A 67 28.40 -4.68 -9.58
N ASN A 68 28.17 -5.98 -9.69
CA ASN A 68 29.19 -6.91 -10.13
C ASN A 68 29.72 -6.53 -11.52
N PHE A 69 31.00 -6.70 -11.70
CA PHE A 69 31.65 -6.64 -13.00
C PHE A 69 31.88 -8.07 -13.47
N PHE A 70 31.06 -8.52 -14.42
CA PHE A 70 30.93 -9.94 -14.79
C PHE A 70 30.63 -10.79 -13.53
N GLU A 71 31.45 -11.83 -13.25
CA GLU A 71 31.33 -12.67 -12.06
C GLU A 71 32.00 -12.09 -10.79
N HIS A 72 32.69 -10.94 -10.91
CA HIS A 72 33.42 -10.35 -9.79
C HIS A 72 32.54 -9.39 -8.99
N HIS A 73 32.51 -9.56 -7.68
CA HIS A 73 31.94 -8.53 -6.78
C HIS A 73 32.81 -7.28 -6.86
N CYS A 74 32.23 -6.14 -7.14
CA CYS A 74 32.95 -4.89 -7.33
C CYS A 74 32.86 -3.99 -6.10
N PHE A 75 34.00 -3.53 -5.62
CA PHE A 75 34.12 -2.62 -4.48
C PHE A 75 34.84 -1.33 -4.88
N LEU A 76 34.27 -0.19 -4.51
CA LEU A 76 34.90 1.12 -4.67
C LEU A 76 35.54 1.52 -3.33
N HIS A 77 36.80 1.86 -3.35
CA HIS A 77 37.56 2.36 -2.21
C HIS A 77 37.93 3.82 -2.43
N CYS A 78 37.78 4.65 -1.40
CA CYS A 78 38.20 6.03 -1.47
C CYS A 78 38.61 6.56 -0.10
N ALA A 79 39.74 7.22 -0.03
CA ALA A 79 40.13 8.07 1.07
C ALA A 79 39.36 9.41 0.97
N VAL A 80 38.12 9.42 1.46
CA VAL A 80 37.18 10.57 1.35
C VAL A 80 37.72 11.77 2.12
N PRO A 81 37.86 12.95 1.47
CA PRO A 81 38.36 14.14 2.11
C PRO A 81 37.39 14.68 3.15
N ARG A 82 37.94 15.18 4.25
CA ARG A 82 37.25 16.08 5.17
C ARG A 82 37.83 17.48 4.99
N ILE A 83 36.98 18.46 4.84
CA ILE A 83 37.35 19.84 4.62
C ILE A 83 37.14 20.68 5.90
N LYS A 84 37.99 21.69 6.09
CA LYS A 84 37.77 22.66 7.15
C LYS A 84 37.10 23.88 6.55
N THR A 85 35.86 24.13 7.00
CA THR A 85 35.03 25.24 6.55
C THR A 85 35.49 26.57 7.17
N PRO A 86 35.11 27.72 6.62
CA PRO A 86 35.53 29.04 7.14
C PRO A 86 35.12 29.28 8.61
N ASP A 87 34.04 28.69 9.08
CA ASP A 87 33.58 28.73 10.48
C ASP A 87 34.34 27.73 11.40
N GLY A 88 35.35 27.04 10.87
CA GLY A 88 36.25 26.18 11.62
C GLY A 88 35.76 24.72 11.80
N LYS A 89 34.61 24.37 11.30
CA LYS A 89 34.08 22.97 11.36
C LYS A 89 34.81 22.08 10.37
N VAL A 90 34.91 20.80 10.72
CA VAL A 90 35.43 19.77 9.83
C VAL A 90 34.25 18.92 9.31
N VAL A 91 34.04 18.93 8.00
CA VAL A 91 32.93 18.23 7.34
C VAL A 91 33.46 17.23 6.33
N THR A 92 32.85 16.06 6.24
CA THR A 92 33.17 15.04 5.23
C THR A 92 32.53 15.43 3.89
N VAL A 93 33.29 15.40 2.82
CA VAL A 93 32.80 15.70 1.48
C VAL A 93 31.86 14.58 1.01
N ASN A 94 30.73 14.96 0.43
CA ASN A 94 29.84 13.99 -0.22
C ASN A 94 30.44 13.49 -1.52
N VAL A 95 30.45 12.17 -1.69
CA VAL A 95 30.89 11.54 -2.93
C VAL A 95 29.73 11.40 -3.92
N PRO A 96 29.95 11.54 -5.25
CA PRO A 96 28.83 11.53 -6.20
C PRO A 96 28.24 10.14 -6.46
N TRP A 97 28.95 9.06 -6.12
CA TRP A 97 28.51 7.70 -6.39
C TRP A 97 27.75 7.02 -5.25
N ALA A 98 27.66 7.64 -4.07
CA ALA A 98 26.98 7.05 -2.91
C ALA A 98 26.33 8.13 -2.03
N ARG A 99 25.20 7.80 -1.43
CA ARG A 99 24.59 8.66 -0.43
C ARG A 99 25.31 8.57 0.92
N PRO A 100 25.24 9.59 1.75
CA PRO A 100 25.81 9.55 3.10
C PRO A 100 25.28 8.36 3.91
N GLY A 101 26.18 7.66 4.60
CA GLY A 101 25.85 6.52 5.47
C GLY A 101 25.53 5.21 4.73
N SER A 102 25.54 5.17 3.40
CA SER A 102 25.42 3.93 2.66
C SER A 102 26.77 3.22 2.49
N GLY A 103 26.75 1.89 2.54
CA GLY A 103 27.85 1.04 2.09
C GLY A 103 27.65 0.50 0.66
N PHE A 104 26.74 1.12 -0.11
CA PHE A 104 26.46 0.78 -1.51
C PHE A 104 26.53 2.01 -2.39
N THR A 105 26.85 1.82 -3.65
CA THR A 105 26.73 2.89 -4.64
C THR A 105 25.25 3.15 -4.98
N LEU A 106 24.96 4.37 -5.45
CA LEU A 106 23.60 4.74 -5.88
C LEU A 106 23.08 3.81 -6.98
N LEU A 107 23.95 3.36 -7.89
CA LEU A 107 23.56 2.43 -8.96
C LEU A 107 23.21 1.04 -8.41
N PHE A 108 23.93 0.55 -7.38
CA PHE A 108 23.61 -0.69 -6.70
C PHE A 108 22.22 -0.59 -6.00
N GLU A 109 21.99 0.52 -5.30
CA GLU A 109 20.71 0.75 -4.63
C GLU A 109 19.57 0.85 -5.65
N ALA A 110 19.77 1.57 -6.76
CA ALA A 110 18.78 1.69 -7.83
C ALA A 110 18.45 0.33 -8.46
N PHE A 111 19.44 -0.53 -8.67
CA PHE A 111 19.21 -1.88 -9.19
C PHE A 111 18.44 -2.76 -8.21
N ALA A 112 18.78 -2.69 -6.92
CA ALA A 112 18.01 -3.39 -5.88
C ALA A 112 16.54 -2.96 -5.87
N MET A 113 16.28 -1.63 -5.94
CA MET A 113 14.93 -1.08 -6.02
C MET A 113 14.19 -1.54 -7.28
N ALA A 114 14.86 -1.54 -8.44
CA ALA A 114 14.28 -1.99 -9.70
C ALA A 114 13.89 -3.48 -9.70
N LEU A 115 14.63 -4.34 -9.01
CA LEU A 115 14.27 -5.75 -8.83
C LEU A 115 13.03 -5.90 -7.93
N ILE A 116 12.94 -5.08 -6.85
CA ILE A 116 11.78 -5.07 -5.95
C ILE A 116 10.54 -4.55 -6.69
N GLU A 117 10.67 -3.54 -7.54
CA GLU A 117 9.60 -2.99 -8.38
C GLU A 117 9.01 -4.04 -9.32
N ARG A 118 9.85 -4.95 -9.82
CA ARG A 118 9.42 -6.14 -10.58
C ARG A 118 8.85 -7.25 -9.70
N GLU A 119 8.35 -6.87 -8.51
CA GLU A 119 7.66 -7.73 -7.56
C GLU A 119 8.52 -8.88 -6.97
N MET A 120 9.83 -8.75 -7.03
CA MET A 120 10.74 -9.71 -6.42
C MET A 120 10.80 -9.50 -4.89
N PRO A 121 10.62 -10.55 -4.08
CA PRO A 121 10.78 -10.44 -2.62
C PRO A 121 12.19 -9.98 -2.22
N VAL A 122 12.29 -9.07 -1.25
CA VAL A 122 13.57 -8.47 -0.80
C VAL A 122 14.62 -9.52 -0.44
N ASN A 123 14.24 -10.62 0.18
CA ASN A 123 15.18 -11.71 0.49
C ASN A 123 15.77 -12.35 -0.77
N ARG A 124 14.95 -12.46 -1.84
CA ARG A 124 15.43 -12.98 -3.12
C ARG A 124 16.36 -12.00 -3.83
N VAL A 125 16.04 -10.71 -3.74
CA VAL A 125 16.93 -9.63 -4.24
C VAL A 125 18.27 -9.69 -3.52
N ALA A 126 18.28 -9.82 -2.20
CA ALA A 126 19.50 -9.94 -1.40
C ALA A 126 20.34 -11.15 -1.80
N GLU A 127 19.70 -12.28 -2.05
CA GLU A 127 20.37 -13.52 -2.53
C GLU A 127 21.03 -13.31 -3.90
N ILE A 128 20.33 -12.66 -4.84
CA ILE A 128 20.87 -12.36 -6.18
C ILE A 128 22.06 -11.39 -6.10
N LEU A 129 21.96 -10.39 -5.21
CA LEU A 129 23.01 -9.38 -5.03
C LEU A 129 24.18 -9.86 -4.12
N GLY A 130 24.07 -11.05 -3.54
CA GLY A 130 25.10 -11.60 -2.65
C GLY A 130 25.25 -10.82 -1.34
N VAL A 131 24.17 -10.23 -0.81
CA VAL A 131 24.20 -9.40 0.41
C VAL A 131 23.21 -9.86 1.46
N ASN A 132 23.44 -9.42 2.71
CA ASN A 132 22.48 -9.72 3.78
C ASN A 132 21.13 -9.02 3.51
N PRO A 133 19.98 -9.72 3.64
CA PRO A 133 18.65 -9.15 3.44
C PRO A 133 18.39 -7.87 4.23
N GLN A 134 18.94 -7.75 5.45
CA GLN A 134 18.77 -6.55 6.27
C GLN A 134 19.38 -5.30 5.62
N ARG A 135 20.49 -5.45 4.88
CA ARG A 135 21.10 -4.32 4.15
C ARG A 135 20.18 -3.85 3.01
N VAL A 136 19.55 -4.77 2.28
CA VAL A 136 18.58 -4.42 1.23
C VAL A 136 17.34 -3.75 1.82
N TRP A 137 16.85 -4.23 2.99
CA TRP A 137 15.76 -3.56 3.71
C TRP A 137 16.14 -2.14 4.14
N THR A 138 17.38 -1.91 4.55
CA THR A 138 17.86 -0.56 4.90
C THR A 138 17.84 0.37 3.69
N VAL A 139 18.28 -0.10 2.52
CA VAL A 139 18.20 0.64 1.26
C VAL A 139 16.73 0.93 0.91
N PHE A 140 15.90 -0.10 0.89
CA PHE A 140 14.48 0.01 0.57
C PHE A 140 13.77 1.03 1.46
N ASN A 141 13.90 0.90 2.78
CA ASN A 141 13.24 1.79 3.72
C ASN A 141 13.71 3.24 3.57
N HIS A 142 15.01 3.46 3.34
CA HIS A 142 15.54 4.81 3.11
C HIS A 142 14.84 5.51 1.93
N TRP A 143 14.75 4.85 0.78
CA TRP A 143 14.15 5.44 -0.42
C TRP A 143 12.64 5.65 -0.27
N ILE A 144 11.94 4.72 0.38
CA ILE A 144 10.53 4.88 0.67
C ILE A 144 10.27 6.07 1.61
N GLU A 145 11.06 6.20 2.69
CA GLU A 145 10.90 7.30 3.65
C GLU A 145 11.21 8.65 3.01
N LYS A 146 12.26 8.73 2.18
CA LYS A 146 12.58 9.93 1.42
C LYS A 146 11.43 10.32 0.47
N ALA A 147 10.91 9.37 -0.29
CA ALA A 147 9.79 9.61 -1.20
C ALA A 147 8.52 10.03 -0.45
N ARG A 148 8.23 9.44 0.72
CA ARG A 148 7.09 9.83 1.57
C ARG A 148 7.21 11.24 2.13
N GLN A 149 8.42 11.71 2.43
CA GLN A 149 8.62 13.09 2.92
C GLN A 149 8.26 14.12 1.85
N SER A 150 8.61 13.87 0.59
CA SER A 150 8.33 14.75 -0.55
C SER A 150 6.98 14.49 -1.22
N ASP A 151 6.21 13.47 -0.76
CA ASP A 151 4.92 13.13 -1.35
C ASP A 151 3.90 14.25 -1.15
N ASP A 152 3.27 14.66 -2.25
CA ASP A 152 2.25 15.69 -2.27
C ASP A 152 0.85 15.06 -2.23
N VAL A 153 0.09 15.45 -1.22
CA VAL A 153 -1.31 15.03 -1.00
C VAL A 153 -2.27 16.23 -0.99
N SER A 154 -1.80 17.42 -1.43
CA SER A 154 -2.55 18.67 -1.36
C SER A 154 -3.86 18.70 -2.15
N THR A 155 -4.02 17.80 -3.11
CA THR A 155 -5.20 17.76 -4.01
C THR A 155 -6.29 16.79 -3.56
N ILE A 156 -6.13 16.12 -2.41
CA ILE A 156 -7.09 15.10 -1.97
C ILE A 156 -8.45 15.74 -1.61
N THR A 157 -9.54 15.20 -2.17
CA THR A 157 -10.91 15.57 -1.83
C THR A 157 -11.76 14.36 -1.46
N ARG A 158 -11.42 13.17 -1.97
CA ARG A 158 -12.13 11.92 -1.74
C ARG A 158 -11.21 10.89 -1.09
N LEU A 159 -11.48 10.58 0.17
CA LEU A 159 -10.68 9.66 0.98
C LEU A 159 -11.36 8.29 1.08
N GLY A 160 -10.65 7.23 0.72
CA GLY A 160 -11.04 5.85 1.02
C GLY A 160 -10.33 5.35 2.27
N VAL A 161 -11.04 4.64 3.12
CA VAL A 161 -10.47 4.00 4.31
C VAL A 161 -10.83 2.52 4.32
N ASP A 162 -9.81 1.68 4.42
CA ASP A 162 -10.00 0.22 4.49
C ASP A 162 -8.94 -0.41 5.40
N GLU A 163 -9.18 -1.64 5.82
CA GLU A 163 -8.24 -2.39 6.65
C GLU A 163 -7.72 -3.64 5.95
N THR A 164 -6.45 -3.94 6.16
CA THR A 164 -5.87 -5.19 5.67
C THR A 164 -5.11 -5.93 6.77
N SER A 165 -5.20 -7.25 6.77
CA SER A 165 -4.52 -8.08 7.76
C SER A 165 -3.00 -8.06 7.53
N SER A 166 -2.24 -7.67 8.54
CA SER A 166 -0.78 -7.73 8.54
C SER A 166 -0.25 -9.12 8.92
N LYS A 167 -0.84 -9.75 9.94
CA LYS A 167 -0.46 -11.09 10.46
C LYS A 167 -1.70 -11.85 10.94
N LYS A 168 -1.55 -13.17 11.16
CA LYS A 168 -2.55 -13.96 11.90
C LYS A 168 -2.74 -13.40 13.32
N GLY A 169 -3.94 -13.56 13.89
CA GLY A 169 -4.26 -13.12 15.25
C GLY A 169 -4.75 -11.66 15.31
N HIS A 170 -5.61 -11.25 14.37
CA HIS A 170 -6.29 -9.95 14.36
C HIS A 170 -5.36 -8.73 14.40
N LYS A 171 -4.20 -8.84 13.73
CA LYS A 171 -3.30 -7.70 13.52
C LYS A 171 -3.57 -7.08 12.16
N TYR A 172 -3.95 -5.82 12.16
CA TYR A 172 -4.37 -5.07 10.98
C TYR A 172 -3.52 -3.82 10.79
N VAL A 173 -3.51 -3.32 9.57
CA VAL A 173 -3.13 -1.95 9.22
C VAL A 173 -4.30 -1.31 8.51
N THR A 174 -4.51 -0.03 8.76
CA THR A 174 -5.53 0.79 8.08
C THR A 174 -4.84 1.57 6.97
N LEU A 175 -5.49 1.59 5.83
CA LEU A 175 -5.07 2.30 4.62
C LEU A 175 -5.91 3.56 4.46
N GLY A 176 -5.27 4.71 4.30
CA GLY A 176 -5.87 5.93 3.77
C GLY A 176 -5.52 6.03 2.29
N VAL A 177 -6.52 6.13 1.43
CA VAL A 177 -6.41 6.06 -0.02
C VAL A 177 -7.01 7.31 -0.64
N ASP A 178 -6.25 8.00 -1.47
CA ASP A 178 -6.77 9.00 -2.38
C ASP A 178 -7.52 8.27 -3.51
N LEU A 179 -8.85 8.41 -3.53
CA LEU A 179 -9.70 7.71 -4.49
C LEU A 179 -9.59 8.32 -5.89
N ASP A 180 -9.30 9.62 -6.01
CA ASP A 180 -9.12 10.29 -7.30
C ASP A 180 -7.82 9.87 -7.97
N ALA A 181 -6.72 9.90 -7.23
CA ALA A 181 -5.43 9.48 -7.70
C ALA A 181 -5.28 7.93 -7.70
N SER A 182 -6.20 7.19 -7.09
CA SER A 182 -6.15 5.73 -6.91
C SER A 182 -4.82 5.29 -6.29
N ARG A 183 -4.44 5.89 -5.15
CA ARG A 183 -3.17 5.61 -4.48
C ARG A 183 -3.28 5.64 -2.96
N VAL A 184 -2.45 4.86 -2.30
CA VAL A 184 -2.29 4.92 -0.84
C VAL A 184 -1.52 6.19 -0.48
N ILE A 185 -2.08 6.98 0.45
CA ILE A 185 -1.47 8.21 0.97
C ILE A 185 -1.04 8.08 2.42
N HIS A 186 -1.70 7.19 3.18
CA HIS A 186 -1.32 6.92 4.56
C HIS A 186 -1.57 5.47 4.95
N VAL A 187 -0.68 4.93 5.79
CA VAL A 187 -0.81 3.58 6.36
C VAL A 187 -0.44 3.65 7.84
N CYS A 188 -1.31 3.17 8.70
CA CYS A 188 -1.05 3.08 10.14
C CYS A 188 -1.45 1.73 10.73
N GLU A 189 -0.83 1.34 11.84
CA GLU A 189 -1.16 0.12 12.55
C GLU A 189 -2.51 0.21 13.24
N GLY A 190 -3.20 -0.92 13.30
CA GLY A 190 -4.48 -1.05 13.99
C GLY A 190 -5.68 -0.89 13.07
N LYS A 191 -6.85 -0.74 13.72
CA LYS A 191 -8.14 -0.51 13.08
C LYS A 191 -9.05 0.31 13.98
N GLY A 192 -9.94 1.10 13.38
CA GLY A 192 -10.98 1.84 14.07
C GLY A 192 -10.68 3.31 14.30
N LYS A 193 -11.36 3.95 15.27
CA LYS A 193 -11.37 5.40 15.48
C LYS A 193 -9.99 6.04 15.53
N ALA A 194 -9.03 5.43 16.22
CA ALA A 194 -7.68 5.96 16.36
C ALA A 194 -6.90 6.05 15.02
N THR A 195 -7.21 5.15 14.07
CA THR A 195 -6.54 5.17 12.77
C THR A 195 -7.04 6.32 11.89
N LEU A 196 -8.32 6.71 12.01
CA LEU A 196 -8.84 7.89 11.33
C LEU A 196 -8.22 9.18 11.89
N LYS A 197 -8.00 9.25 13.21
CA LYS A 197 -7.24 10.35 13.82
C LYS A 197 -5.85 10.44 13.21
N ASN A 198 -5.16 9.32 13.07
CA ASN A 198 -3.81 9.25 12.52
C ASN A 198 -3.76 9.70 11.06
N ILE A 199 -4.76 9.32 10.25
CA ILE A 199 -4.91 9.81 8.87
C ILE A 199 -5.12 11.33 8.85
N LYS A 200 -6.02 11.86 9.69
CA LYS A 200 -6.28 13.32 9.79
C LYS A 200 -5.01 14.08 10.14
N GLU A 201 -4.29 13.67 11.19
CA GLU A 201 -3.03 14.28 11.60
C GLU A 201 -1.95 14.23 10.50
N HIS A 202 -1.93 13.16 9.70
CA HIS A 202 -1.03 13.07 8.55
C HIS A 202 -1.37 14.11 7.48
N LEU A 203 -2.64 14.25 7.13
CA LEU A 203 -3.11 15.24 6.15
C LEU A 203 -2.80 16.68 6.62
N GLU A 204 -3.07 16.99 7.89
CA GLU A 204 -2.74 18.28 8.48
C GLU A 204 -1.24 18.60 8.41
N LYS A 205 -0.37 17.64 8.77
CA LYS A 205 1.10 17.78 8.64
C LYS A 205 1.56 18.00 7.21
N LYS A 206 0.79 17.55 6.23
CA LYS A 206 1.02 17.76 4.80
C LYS A 206 0.37 19.06 4.28
N GLY A 207 -0.25 19.85 5.15
CA GLY A 207 -0.85 21.15 4.81
C GLY A 207 -2.21 21.07 4.13
N VAL A 208 -2.90 19.91 4.22
CA VAL A 208 -4.25 19.76 3.69
C VAL A 208 -5.24 20.48 4.62
N PRO A 209 -6.07 21.41 4.11
CA PRO A 209 -7.12 22.09 4.88
C PRO A 209 -8.10 21.12 5.53
N GLU A 210 -8.67 21.52 6.65
CA GLU A 210 -9.55 20.65 7.45
C GLU A 210 -10.81 20.23 6.72
N ASP A 211 -11.38 21.13 5.93
CA ASP A 211 -12.61 20.99 5.16
C ASP A 211 -12.42 20.46 3.72
N GLN A 212 -11.16 20.20 3.32
CA GLN A 212 -10.86 19.82 1.94
C GLN A 212 -11.34 18.40 1.60
N VAL A 213 -11.32 17.48 2.57
CA VAL A 213 -11.85 16.13 2.36
C VAL A 213 -13.37 16.18 2.50
N THR A 214 -14.04 16.18 1.35
CA THR A 214 -15.51 16.31 1.28
C THR A 214 -16.25 14.96 1.19
N GLN A 215 -15.55 13.89 0.82
CA GLN A 215 -16.15 12.56 0.71
C GLN A 215 -15.26 11.50 1.36
N LEU A 216 -15.89 10.59 2.10
CA LEU A 216 -15.24 9.51 2.81
C LEU A 216 -15.89 8.16 2.49
N SER A 217 -15.16 7.25 1.86
CA SER A 217 -15.62 5.88 1.59
C SER A 217 -15.01 4.89 2.58
N MET A 218 -15.83 4.06 3.20
CA MET A 218 -15.40 3.07 4.19
C MET A 218 -16.41 1.93 4.35
N ASP A 219 -16.02 0.92 5.13
CA ASP A 219 -16.94 -0.13 5.54
C ASP A 219 -17.93 0.33 6.65
N LEU A 220 -18.92 -0.49 6.94
CA LEU A 220 -19.93 -0.26 8.01
C LEU A 220 -19.39 -0.56 9.42
N SER A 221 -18.08 -0.38 9.65
CA SER A 221 -17.48 -0.57 10.98
C SER A 221 -17.91 0.53 11.94
N PRO A 222 -18.54 0.21 13.10
CA PRO A 222 -18.93 1.23 14.07
C PRO A 222 -17.77 2.10 14.55
N SER A 223 -16.57 1.53 14.62
CA SER A 223 -15.38 2.25 15.06
C SER A 223 -14.86 3.22 13.98
N PHE A 224 -14.99 2.87 12.70
CA PHE A 224 -14.68 3.79 11.60
C PHE A 224 -15.71 4.91 11.50
N ILE A 225 -17.00 4.59 11.65
CA ILE A 225 -18.09 5.58 11.65
C ILE A 225 -17.86 6.61 12.77
N ALA A 226 -17.58 6.16 14.01
CA ALA A 226 -17.26 7.04 15.12
C ALA A 226 -16.01 7.90 14.87
N GLY A 227 -15.03 7.37 14.15
CA GLY A 227 -13.84 8.10 13.73
C GLY A 227 -14.15 9.16 12.68
N ALA A 228 -14.88 8.79 11.64
CA ALA A 228 -15.29 9.68 10.56
C ALA A 228 -16.09 10.87 11.09
N THR A 229 -17.13 10.62 11.87
CA THR A 229 -17.95 11.67 12.49
C THR A 229 -17.13 12.61 13.38
N THR A 230 -16.06 12.11 14.02
CA THR A 230 -15.26 12.93 14.94
C THR A 230 -14.17 13.74 14.22
N TYR A 231 -13.50 13.14 13.24
CA TYR A 231 -12.30 13.72 12.64
C TYR A 231 -12.51 14.26 11.21
N PHE A 232 -13.63 13.92 10.57
CA PHE A 232 -14.04 14.41 9.26
C PHE A 232 -15.54 14.76 9.28
N PRO A 233 -15.97 15.70 10.17
CA PRO A 233 -17.39 15.98 10.39
C PRO A 233 -18.10 16.54 9.15
N ASP A 234 -17.38 17.23 8.28
CA ASP A 234 -17.91 17.86 7.06
C ASP A 234 -17.90 16.94 5.85
N ALA A 235 -17.29 15.74 5.96
CA ALA A 235 -17.22 14.79 4.85
C ALA A 235 -18.49 13.94 4.76
N GLU A 236 -19.04 13.84 3.55
CA GLU A 236 -20.14 12.91 3.27
C GLU A 236 -19.63 11.47 3.27
N ILE A 237 -20.24 10.63 4.11
CA ILE A 237 -19.84 9.21 4.23
C ILE A 237 -20.58 8.40 3.16
N THR A 238 -19.83 7.58 2.41
CA THR A 238 -20.34 6.53 1.54
C THR A 238 -19.94 5.17 2.08
N PHE A 239 -20.92 4.30 2.31
CA PHE A 239 -20.62 2.93 2.72
C PHE A 239 -20.42 2.02 1.52
N ASP A 240 -19.44 1.12 1.65
CA ASP A 240 -19.15 0.13 0.63
C ASP A 240 -20.35 -0.79 0.38
N ARG A 241 -20.83 -0.79 -0.87
CA ARG A 241 -21.89 -1.70 -1.35
C ARG A 241 -21.62 -3.16 -0.99
N PHE A 242 -20.36 -3.62 -1.12
CA PHE A 242 -20.00 -5.00 -0.79
C PHE A 242 -20.31 -5.35 0.67
N HIS A 243 -20.01 -4.46 1.60
CA HIS A 243 -20.27 -4.67 3.02
C HIS A 243 -21.76 -4.66 3.36
N VAL A 244 -22.56 -3.79 2.72
CA VAL A 244 -24.02 -3.80 2.86
C VAL A 244 -24.61 -5.11 2.33
N VAL A 245 -24.22 -5.54 1.12
CA VAL A 245 -24.67 -6.80 0.52
C VAL A 245 -24.20 -8.02 1.32
N LYS A 246 -23.02 -7.96 1.94
CA LYS A 246 -22.53 -9.01 2.85
C LYS A 246 -23.47 -9.18 4.05
N LEU A 247 -23.89 -8.08 4.71
CA LEU A 247 -24.84 -8.14 5.82
C LEU A 247 -26.21 -8.68 5.40
N LEU A 248 -26.69 -8.30 4.22
CA LEU A 248 -27.90 -8.85 3.62
C LEU A 248 -27.80 -10.38 3.40
N ASN A 249 -26.66 -10.83 2.87
CA ASN A 249 -26.40 -12.26 2.68
C ASN A 249 -26.27 -13.03 4.02
N GLU A 250 -25.74 -12.39 5.05
CA GLU A 250 -25.70 -12.95 6.41
C GLU A 250 -27.11 -13.11 6.98
N ALA A 251 -28.01 -12.11 6.78
CA ALA A 251 -29.42 -12.21 7.14
C ALA A 251 -30.11 -13.37 6.41
N MET A 252 -29.89 -13.50 5.10
CA MET A 252 -30.42 -14.61 4.29
C MET A 252 -29.92 -15.98 4.79
N ASP A 253 -28.61 -16.10 5.06
CA ASP A 253 -28.03 -17.36 5.58
C ASP A 253 -28.54 -17.73 6.98
N LYS A 254 -28.90 -16.71 7.79
CA LYS A 254 -29.51 -16.93 9.10
C LYS A 254 -30.90 -17.54 8.95
N VAL A 255 -31.75 -17.00 8.08
CA VAL A 255 -33.07 -17.57 7.80
C VAL A 255 -32.94 -19.03 7.35
N ARG A 256 -32.05 -19.30 6.37
CA ARG A 256 -31.78 -20.67 5.90
C ARG A 256 -31.31 -21.60 7.02
N LYS A 257 -30.46 -21.11 7.93
CA LYS A 257 -29.98 -21.91 9.07
C LYS A 257 -31.09 -22.22 10.09
N ASP A 258 -32.00 -21.28 10.28
CA ASP A 258 -33.12 -21.47 11.19
C ASP A 258 -34.11 -22.49 10.62
N GLU A 259 -34.49 -22.37 9.36
CA GLU A 259 -35.33 -23.39 8.64
C GLU A 259 -34.66 -24.76 8.60
N ARG A 260 -33.34 -24.81 8.43
CA ARG A 260 -32.60 -26.09 8.40
C ARG A 260 -32.68 -26.87 9.72
N LYS A 261 -33.02 -26.28 10.84
CA LYS A 261 -33.14 -26.98 12.12
C LYS A 261 -34.27 -28.05 12.07
N GLU A 262 -35.29 -27.77 11.27
CA GLU A 262 -36.45 -28.64 11.08
C GLU A 262 -36.44 -29.40 9.73
N HIS A 263 -35.56 -28.98 8.79
CA HIS A 263 -35.52 -29.39 7.39
C HIS A 263 -34.09 -29.70 6.93
N ASP A 264 -33.64 -30.93 7.15
CA ASP A 264 -32.26 -31.37 6.84
C ASP A 264 -31.91 -31.26 5.33
N GLU A 265 -32.89 -31.32 4.44
CA GLU A 265 -32.74 -31.17 2.99
C GLU A 265 -32.14 -29.78 2.56
N LEU A 266 -32.23 -28.77 3.43
CA LEU A 266 -31.58 -27.47 3.21
C LEU A 266 -30.06 -27.50 3.43
N LYS A 267 -29.51 -28.66 3.86
CA LYS A 267 -28.08 -28.86 4.00
C LYS A 267 -27.37 -28.78 2.63
N GLY A 268 -26.30 -28.01 2.55
CA GLY A 268 -25.53 -27.87 1.28
C GLY A 268 -26.05 -26.78 0.34
N HIS A 269 -27.23 -26.22 0.59
CA HIS A 269 -27.88 -25.20 -0.27
C HIS A 269 -27.51 -23.73 0.05
N LYS A 270 -26.50 -23.49 0.90
CA LYS A 270 -26.06 -22.12 1.25
C LYS A 270 -25.87 -21.24 0.02
N TYR A 271 -25.07 -21.66 -0.93
CA TYR A 271 -24.77 -20.85 -2.12
C TYR A 271 -25.89 -20.82 -3.15
N THR A 272 -26.93 -21.64 -3.03
CA THR A 272 -28.16 -21.56 -3.82
C THR A 272 -28.94 -20.32 -3.46
N PHE A 273 -29.01 -19.95 -2.18
CA PHE A 273 -29.70 -18.75 -1.69
C PHE A 273 -28.84 -17.49 -1.66
N LEU A 274 -27.52 -17.61 -1.55
CA LEU A 274 -26.63 -16.42 -1.49
C LEU A 274 -26.26 -15.86 -2.86
N LYS A 275 -26.19 -16.69 -3.90
CA LYS A 275 -25.91 -16.24 -5.26
C LYS A 275 -27.13 -15.54 -5.88
N ASN A 276 -26.87 -14.60 -6.78
CA ASN A 276 -27.93 -14.05 -7.65
C ASN A 276 -28.36 -15.11 -8.65
N ARG A 277 -29.64 -15.10 -9.05
CA ARG A 277 -30.25 -16.13 -9.89
C ARG A 277 -29.49 -16.37 -11.19
N GLN A 278 -29.03 -15.31 -11.84
CA GLN A 278 -28.22 -15.35 -13.06
C GLN A 278 -26.85 -16.06 -12.92
N ASN A 279 -26.38 -16.24 -11.70
CA ASN A 279 -25.10 -16.89 -11.38
C ASN A 279 -25.28 -18.32 -10.86
N LEU A 280 -26.50 -18.86 -10.94
CA LEU A 280 -26.81 -20.25 -10.64
C LEU A 280 -26.68 -21.11 -11.89
N SER A 281 -26.28 -22.38 -11.71
CA SER A 281 -26.43 -23.39 -12.76
C SER A 281 -27.89 -23.82 -12.84
N ASP A 282 -28.34 -24.35 -13.98
CA ASP A 282 -29.73 -24.78 -14.24
C ASP A 282 -30.24 -25.72 -13.16
N LYS A 283 -29.39 -26.66 -12.71
CA LYS A 283 -29.70 -27.56 -11.62
C LYS A 283 -29.99 -26.85 -10.30
N LYS A 284 -29.20 -25.83 -9.97
CA LYS A 284 -29.37 -25.05 -8.72
C LYS A 284 -30.53 -24.08 -8.83
N GLU A 285 -30.84 -23.57 -10.02
CA GLU A 285 -32.01 -22.74 -10.25
C GLU A 285 -33.32 -23.52 -10.07
N LYS A 286 -33.41 -24.75 -10.63
CA LYS A 286 -34.56 -25.65 -10.39
C LYS A 286 -34.71 -25.93 -8.90
N SER A 287 -33.62 -26.32 -8.23
CA SER A 287 -33.63 -26.58 -6.79
C SER A 287 -34.06 -25.34 -5.97
N LEU A 288 -33.63 -24.13 -6.37
CA LEU A 288 -34.06 -22.88 -5.74
C LEU A 288 -35.57 -22.67 -5.90
N ALA A 289 -36.11 -22.85 -7.10
CA ALA A 289 -37.52 -22.70 -7.40
C ALA A 289 -38.39 -23.65 -6.55
N GLU A 290 -38.00 -24.91 -6.44
CA GLU A 290 -38.66 -25.93 -5.62
C GLU A 290 -38.63 -25.51 -4.11
N MET A 291 -37.47 -25.12 -3.60
CA MET A 291 -37.31 -24.75 -2.18
C MET A 291 -38.08 -23.49 -1.80
N ILE A 292 -38.16 -22.47 -2.68
CA ILE A 292 -38.94 -21.25 -2.43
C ILE A 292 -40.44 -21.58 -2.28
N GLN A 293 -40.94 -22.57 -3.01
CA GLN A 293 -42.34 -23.03 -2.89
C GLN A 293 -42.57 -23.86 -1.63
N LEU A 294 -41.65 -24.74 -1.27
CA LEU A 294 -41.74 -25.60 -0.12
C LEU A 294 -41.60 -24.87 1.24
N TYR A 295 -40.79 -23.82 1.25
CA TYR A 295 -40.46 -23.04 2.46
C TYR A 295 -40.82 -21.57 2.28
N PRO A 296 -42.06 -21.15 2.59
CA PRO A 296 -42.56 -19.78 2.32
C PRO A 296 -41.72 -18.68 2.98
N THR A 297 -41.28 -18.86 4.22
CA THR A 297 -40.41 -17.90 4.94
C THR A 297 -39.08 -17.72 4.20
N LEU A 298 -38.48 -18.82 3.72
CA LEU A 298 -37.22 -18.78 2.97
C LEU A 298 -37.41 -18.14 1.59
N GLY A 299 -38.56 -18.41 0.93
CA GLY A 299 -38.96 -17.80 -0.33
C GLY A 299 -39.13 -16.29 -0.21
N GLU A 300 -39.80 -15.82 0.81
CA GLU A 300 -39.98 -14.39 1.09
C GLU A 300 -38.64 -13.69 1.44
N ALA A 301 -37.82 -14.31 2.25
CA ALA A 301 -36.46 -13.82 2.53
C ALA A 301 -35.62 -13.69 1.26
N TYR A 302 -35.71 -14.66 0.34
CA TYR A 302 -35.01 -14.60 -0.93
C TYR A 302 -35.54 -13.50 -1.84
N ARG A 303 -36.86 -13.29 -1.89
CA ARG A 303 -37.51 -12.20 -2.62
C ARG A 303 -37.00 -10.83 -2.13
N LEU A 304 -37.04 -10.61 -0.83
CA LEU A 304 -36.56 -9.36 -0.20
C LEU A 304 -35.06 -9.13 -0.46
N LYS A 305 -34.25 -10.20 -0.45
CA LYS A 305 -32.83 -10.12 -0.81
C LYS A 305 -32.62 -9.69 -2.27
N VAL A 306 -33.37 -10.30 -3.19
CA VAL A 306 -33.23 -9.97 -4.64
C VAL A 306 -33.67 -8.52 -4.84
N LEU A 307 -34.83 -8.12 -4.32
CA LEU A 307 -35.36 -6.79 -4.41
C LEU A 307 -34.38 -5.72 -3.90
N PHE A 308 -33.69 -5.96 -2.78
CA PHE A 308 -32.74 -4.98 -2.24
C PHE A 308 -31.61 -4.61 -3.22
N ASN A 309 -31.23 -5.52 -4.13
CA ASN A 309 -30.17 -5.21 -5.09
C ASN A 309 -30.56 -4.15 -6.11
N ASP A 310 -31.86 -3.92 -6.33
CA ASP A 310 -32.36 -2.90 -7.26
C ASP A 310 -32.08 -1.48 -6.73
N LEU A 311 -31.79 -1.32 -5.42
CA LEU A 311 -31.33 -0.06 -4.85
C LEU A 311 -30.16 0.55 -5.61
N TRP A 312 -29.22 -0.29 -6.03
CA TRP A 312 -27.98 0.16 -6.65
C TRP A 312 -28.15 0.66 -8.09
N GLU A 313 -29.32 0.42 -8.68
CA GLU A 313 -29.70 0.84 -10.03
C GLU A 313 -30.65 2.05 -10.00
N MET A 314 -30.95 2.61 -8.82
CA MET A 314 -31.79 3.79 -8.70
C MET A 314 -31.11 5.00 -9.35
N PRO A 315 -31.86 5.85 -10.08
CA PRO A 315 -31.28 6.93 -10.88
C PRO A 315 -30.73 8.09 -10.03
N ASP A 316 -31.28 8.30 -8.84
CA ASP A 316 -30.89 9.41 -7.96
C ASP A 316 -31.21 9.13 -6.49
N LYS A 317 -30.79 10.02 -5.62
CA LYS A 317 -30.99 9.94 -4.15
C LYS A 317 -32.47 9.95 -3.73
N PRO A 318 -33.36 10.79 -4.30
CA PRO A 318 -34.79 10.72 -4.02
C PRO A 318 -35.41 9.37 -4.35
N ALA A 319 -35.10 8.79 -5.52
CA ALA A 319 -35.60 7.47 -5.92
C ALA A 319 -35.07 6.37 -4.99
N ALA A 320 -33.79 6.42 -4.62
CA ALA A 320 -33.19 5.50 -3.67
C ALA A 320 -33.84 5.58 -2.26
N CYS A 321 -34.15 6.80 -1.80
CA CYS A 321 -34.87 7.00 -0.53
C CYS A 321 -36.28 6.43 -0.58
N ALA A 322 -37.04 6.68 -1.65
CA ALA A 322 -38.38 6.13 -1.83
C ALA A 322 -38.34 4.59 -1.87
N PHE A 323 -37.45 4.03 -2.68
CA PHE A 323 -37.23 2.59 -2.78
C PHE A 323 -36.90 1.93 -1.42
N LEU A 324 -35.94 2.47 -0.69
CA LEU A 324 -35.57 1.93 0.62
C LEU A 324 -36.67 2.04 1.66
N THR A 325 -37.50 3.10 1.59
CA THR A 325 -38.65 3.25 2.46
C THR A 325 -39.64 2.13 2.22
N GLU A 326 -39.99 1.87 0.95
CA GLU A 326 -40.90 0.79 0.57
C GLU A 326 -40.31 -0.58 0.93
N TRP A 327 -39.05 -0.83 0.62
CA TRP A 327 -38.36 -2.06 0.99
C TRP A 327 -38.39 -2.32 2.50
N CYS A 328 -38.19 -1.29 3.32
CA CYS A 328 -38.28 -1.41 4.79
C CYS A 328 -39.71 -1.75 5.25
N ASN A 329 -40.75 -1.18 4.62
CA ASN A 329 -42.15 -1.50 4.91
C ASN A 329 -42.46 -2.97 4.58
N GLU A 330 -41.97 -3.48 3.45
CA GLU A 330 -42.10 -4.88 3.09
C GLU A 330 -41.43 -5.83 4.09
N VAL A 331 -40.22 -5.47 4.55
CA VAL A 331 -39.52 -6.24 5.61
C VAL A 331 -40.32 -6.25 6.92
N GLU A 332 -40.93 -5.13 7.30
CA GLU A 332 -41.79 -5.05 8.50
C GLU A 332 -43.06 -5.90 8.35
N ALA A 333 -43.65 -5.93 7.15
CA ALA A 333 -44.81 -6.77 6.84
C ALA A 333 -44.45 -8.25 6.85
N ALA A 334 -43.30 -8.64 6.33
CA ALA A 334 -42.82 -10.03 6.30
C ALA A 334 -42.46 -10.58 7.68
N LYS A 335 -42.13 -9.75 8.66
CA LYS A 335 -41.85 -10.10 10.07
C LYS A 335 -40.69 -11.15 10.21
N ILE A 336 -39.76 -11.20 9.28
CA ILE A 336 -38.61 -12.11 9.34
C ILE A 336 -37.52 -11.51 10.24
N PRO A 337 -37.20 -12.10 11.41
CA PRO A 337 -36.35 -11.44 12.42
C PRO A 337 -34.97 -11.05 11.93
N ALA A 338 -34.33 -11.85 11.08
CA ALA A 338 -33.02 -11.57 10.52
C ALA A 338 -33.04 -10.36 9.58
N PHE A 339 -34.09 -10.22 8.73
CA PHE A 339 -34.29 -9.09 7.83
C PHE A 339 -34.70 -7.83 8.59
N MET A 340 -35.52 -7.94 9.64
CA MET A 340 -35.82 -6.80 10.52
C MET A 340 -34.55 -6.24 11.18
N THR A 341 -33.63 -7.12 11.59
CA THR A 341 -32.32 -6.68 12.12
C THR A 341 -31.48 -5.96 11.05
N PHE A 342 -31.46 -6.47 9.84
CA PHE A 342 -30.77 -5.83 8.72
C PHE A 342 -31.42 -4.48 8.37
N ALA A 343 -32.75 -4.39 8.30
CA ALA A 343 -33.46 -3.13 8.05
C ALA A 343 -33.19 -2.07 9.13
N LYS A 344 -33.03 -2.47 10.41
CA LYS A 344 -32.57 -1.53 11.47
C LYS A 344 -31.18 -0.99 11.17
N THR A 345 -30.26 -1.82 10.67
CA THR A 345 -28.93 -1.38 10.27
C THR A 345 -29.01 -0.42 9.07
N VAL A 346 -29.84 -0.72 8.07
CA VAL A 346 -30.09 0.17 6.91
C VAL A 346 -30.62 1.53 7.39
N LYS A 347 -31.63 1.54 8.28
CA LYS A 347 -32.20 2.77 8.83
C LYS A 347 -31.18 3.59 9.62
N ALA A 348 -30.30 2.95 10.39
CA ALA A 348 -29.24 3.61 11.16
C ALA A 348 -28.15 4.23 10.28
N HIS A 349 -27.94 3.69 9.09
CA HIS A 349 -26.87 4.10 8.17
C HIS A 349 -27.41 4.61 6.82
N TRP A 350 -28.62 5.11 6.83
CA TRP A 350 -29.40 5.49 5.65
C TRP A 350 -28.66 6.43 4.70
N SER A 351 -28.16 7.54 5.23
CA SER A 351 -27.51 8.58 4.44
C SER A 351 -26.31 8.03 3.68
N GLY A 352 -25.42 7.28 4.32
CA GLY A 352 -24.24 6.74 3.67
C GLY A 352 -24.50 5.59 2.69
N ILE A 353 -25.62 4.84 2.87
CA ILE A 353 -26.05 3.82 1.92
C ILE A 353 -26.63 4.48 0.65
N VAL A 354 -27.49 5.49 0.84
CA VAL A 354 -28.12 6.21 -0.26
C VAL A 354 -27.11 7.07 -1.02
N HIS A 355 -26.13 7.65 -0.33
CA HIS A 355 -25.09 8.45 -0.96
C HIS A 355 -24.25 7.64 -1.99
N PHE A 356 -24.19 6.32 -1.85
CA PHE A 356 -23.56 5.47 -2.88
C PHE A 356 -24.21 5.64 -4.26
N VAL A 357 -25.54 5.79 -4.33
CA VAL A 357 -26.29 5.95 -5.59
C VAL A 357 -25.92 7.26 -6.29
N GLU A 358 -25.58 8.30 -5.53
CA GLU A 358 -25.21 9.61 -6.05
C GLU A 358 -23.71 9.69 -6.39
N SER A 359 -22.86 9.20 -5.49
CA SER A 359 -21.40 9.30 -5.63
C SER A 359 -20.80 8.28 -6.60
N HIS A 360 -21.45 7.15 -6.80
CA HIS A 360 -20.92 5.97 -7.51
C HIS A 360 -19.50 5.58 -7.09
N ILE A 361 -19.10 5.96 -5.85
CA ILE A 361 -17.79 5.59 -5.33
C ILE A 361 -17.75 4.09 -5.07
N THR A 362 -17.14 3.36 -5.98
CA THR A 362 -16.94 1.92 -5.81
C THR A 362 -15.67 1.64 -5.04
N ASN A 363 -15.68 0.64 -4.17
CA ASN A 363 -14.49 0.17 -3.49
C ASN A 363 -13.55 -0.65 -4.38
N GLY A 364 -13.78 -0.69 -5.69
CA GLY A 364 -12.92 -1.39 -6.63
C GLY A 364 -11.44 -0.96 -6.54
N ILE A 365 -11.18 0.32 -6.23
CA ILE A 365 -9.84 0.85 -5.98
C ILE A 365 -9.26 0.22 -4.71
N LEU A 366 -10.02 0.21 -3.60
CA LEU A 366 -9.60 -0.37 -2.32
C LEU A 366 -9.40 -1.89 -2.43
N GLU A 367 -10.31 -2.61 -3.10
CA GLU A 367 -10.18 -4.04 -3.39
C GLU A 367 -8.93 -4.34 -4.24
N GLY A 368 -8.67 -3.53 -5.27
CA GLY A 368 -7.48 -3.63 -6.11
C GLY A 368 -6.19 -3.43 -5.32
N ILE A 369 -6.15 -2.42 -4.45
CA ILE A 369 -5.03 -2.14 -3.55
C ILE A 369 -4.84 -3.32 -2.58
N ASN A 370 -5.91 -3.77 -1.91
CA ASN A 370 -5.85 -4.90 -1.00
C ASN A 370 -5.37 -6.19 -1.69
N SER A 371 -5.81 -6.44 -2.92
CA SER A 371 -5.36 -7.58 -3.72
C SER A 371 -3.86 -7.55 -3.97
N LYS A 372 -3.30 -6.39 -4.37
CA LYS A 372 -1.86 -6.19 -4.55
C LYS A 372 -1.08 -6.41 -3.24
N VAL A 373 -1.56 -5.81 -2.14
CA VAL A 373 -0.94 -5.94 -0.81
C VAL A 373 -0.92 -7.40 -0.35
N GLN A 374 -2.03 -8.13 -0.49
CA GLN A 374 -2.10 -9.53 -0.10
C GLN A 374 -1.26 -10.43 -1.01
N LEU A 375 -1.13 -10.10 -2.30
CA LEU A 375 -0.24 -10.82 -3.22
C LEU A 375 1.23 -10.65 -2.81
N ALA A 376 1.68 -9.42 -2.55
CA ALA A 376 3.03 -9.15 -2.06
C ALA A 376 3.33 -9.88 -0.74
N LYS A 377 2.37 -9.87 0.20
CA LYS A 377 2.48 -10.59 1.46
C LYS A 377 2.62 -12.10 1.27
N ARG A 378 1.88 -12.70 0.33
CA ARG A 378 1.98 -14.14 0.00
C ARG A 378 3.34 -14.47 -0.63
N ARG A 379 3.82 -13.68 -1.60
CA ARG A 379 5.13 -13.84 -2.25
C ARG A 379 6.29 -13.77 -1.25
N ALA A 380 6.21 -12.83 -0.30
CA ALA A 380 7.21 -12.67 0.76
C ALA A 380 7.06 -13.71 1.91
N ARG A 381 6.05 -14.59 1.88
CA ARG A 381 5.68 -15.50 2.98
C ARG A 381 5.42 -14.77 4.31
N GLY A 382 4.90 -13.54 4.22
CA GLY A 382 4.64 -12.63 5.34
C GLY A 382 5.80 -11.70 5.67
N TYR A 383 5.52 -10.73 6.53
CA TYR A 383 6.50 -9.74 7.00
C TYR A 383 6.68 -9.86 8.52
N ARG A 384 7.91 -10.09 8.98
CA ARG A 384 8.22 -10.12 10.41
C ARG A 384 8.15 -8.72 11.02
N ASN A 385 8.71 -7.72 10.31
CA ASN A 385 8.70 -6.33 10.70
C ASN A 385 7.50 -5.61 10.06
N ILE A 386 6.68 -4.97 10.88
CA ILE A 386 5.48 -4.24 10.43
C ILE A 386 5.86 -2.99 9.62
N HIS A 387 6.94 -2.31 9.97
CA HIS A 387 7.44 -1.15 9.23
C HIS A 387 7.82 -1.51 7.79
N ASN A 388 8.49 -2.65 7.59
CA ASN A 388 8.79 -3.18 6.25
C ASN A 388 7.51 -3.48 5.45
N PHE A 389 6.46 -3.96 6.12
CA PHE A 389 5.16 -4.20 5.46
C PHE A 389 4.48 -2.90 5.06
N ILE A 390 4.45 -1.91 5.97
CA ILE A 390 3.90 -0.59 5.70
C ILE A 390 4.64 0.08 4.53
N ASN A 391 5.97 0.08 4.54
CA ASN A 391 6.76 0.66 3.47
C ASN A 391 6.57 -0.08 2.13
N MET A 392 6.36 -1.40 2.17
CA MET A 392 6.01 -2.16 0.96
C MET A 392 4.64 -1.75 0.39
N ILE A 393 3.65 -1.46 1.25
CA ILE A 393 2.34 -0.95 0.81
C ILE A 393 2.50 0.39 0.10
N TYR A 394 3.27 1.31 0.67
CA TYR A 394 3.56 2.60 0.02
C TYR A 394 4.27 2.40 -1.32
N PHE A 395 5.24 1.51 -1.39
CA PHE A 395 5.96 1.23 -2.63
C PHE A 395 5.05 0.73 -3.75
N LEU A 396 4.19 -0.24 -3.44
CA LEU A 396 3.32 -0.89 -4.43
C LEU A 396 2.11 -0.04 -4.83
N CYS A 397 1.61 0.77 -3.90
CA CYS A 397 0.30 1.41 -4.04
C CYS A 397 0.33 2.93 -3.84
N GLY A 398 1.46 3.52 -3.44
CA GLY A 398 1.58 4.96 -3.19
C GLY A 398 1.79 5.79 -4.44
N LYS A 399 2.20 5.20 -5.57
CA LYS A 399 2.56 5.92 -6.81
C LYS A 399 3.57 7.05 -6.56
N MET A 400 4.50 6.83 -5.64
CA MET A 400 5.49 7.80 -5.24
C MET A 400 6.57 8.02 -6.30
N LYS A 401 7.18 9.21 -6.31
CA LYS A 401 8.36 9.49 -7.14
C LYS A 401 9.63 9.20 -6.34
N PHE A 402 10.56 8.53 -6.97
CA PHE A 402 11.84 8.18 -6.38
C PHE A 402 12.97 8.97 -7.04
N ASP A 403 13.90 9.46 -6.22
CA ASP A 403 15.02 10.30 -6.60
C ASP A 403 16.33 9.48 -6.54
N TYR A 404 16.32 8.30 -7.15
CA TYR A 404 17.52 7.51 -7.39
C TYR A 404 17.76 7.36 -8.89
N PRO A 405 19.02 7.10 -9.33
CA PRO A 405 19.31 6.91 -10.75
C PRO A 405 18.42 5.82 -11.37
N LEU A 406 17.79 6.12 -12.50
CA LEU A 406 16.99 5.14 -13.22
C LEU A 406 17.94 4.08 -13.78
N TYR A 407 17.71 2.80 -13.44
CA TYR A 407 18.54 1.70 -13.91
C TYR A 407 18.08 1.15 -15.26
N PHE A 408 16.79 1.28 -15.54
CA PHE A 408 16.15 0.88 -16.79
C PHE A 408 15.34 2.06 -17.33
N THR A 409 15.89 2.77 -18.27
CA THR A 409 15.18 3.75 -19.10
C THR A 409 14.79 3.13 -20.43
#